data_ba1a6335d8f1ad5392f8cf19f4f3409b
#
_entry.id   ba1a6335d8f1ad5392f8cf19f4f3409b
#
_cell.length_a   1.000
_cell.length_b   1.000
_cell.length_c   1.000
_cell.angle_alpha   90.00
_cell.angle_beta   90.00
_cell.angle_gamma   90.00
#
_symmetry.space_group_name_H-M   'P 1'
#
loop_
_entity.id
_entity.type
_entity.pdbx_description
1 polymer ?
#
loop_
_entity_poly.entity_id
_entity_poly.type
_entity_poly.pdbx_seq_one_letter_code
_entity_poly.pdbx_strand_id
1 'polypeptide(L)'
;LWWRGRAEPGYREAVPERFGIYRGERPPALLWIHAVSVGEARAAEPLVRALAGAAPDHRILVTCTTAAGRETLEQLYGDAVLRAWLPYDYPETVQAFLEHFRPRLGVLMETEVWPNLLAQCARNGMPVMLANARLSEKSARGYRRWRALAGPAFRSLAAVCAQSAADAERLRALGARGVEVAGNLKFDIAPDPAQLAAGRAWRSQVARPVILLASTREGEEKPLLDAAAAARALIVVVPRHPRRFDEVAPLAQSRRSRQPLPAPGDRVHLGDTMGEMAFYYGACDVAIIGGSFAPLGGQNLIEALAAGAPVVLGPHMYNFADATQLALQAGAAIQVPDAGAAMQAALRLLGEEEQRRRMSEAGKNLIAAHRGATGRHLAACRRLLGL
;
A
#
# COMPACT_ATOMS: atom_id res chain seq x y z
N LEU A 1 16.68 -18.59 -3.76
CA LEU A 1 17.53 -17.40 -3.58
C LEU A 1 18.36 -17.12 -4.82
N TRP A 2 19.24 -18.02 -5.23
CA TRP A 2 20.18 -17.81 -6.33
C TRP A 2 19.50 -17.51 -7.67
N TRP A 3 18.40 -18.19 -7.98
CA TRP A 3 17.64 -17.99 -9.21
C TRP A 3 16.95 -16.61 -9.25
N ARG A 4 16.25 -16.24 -8.16
CA ARG A 4 15.63 -14.91 -8.03
C ARG A 4 16.68 -13.80 -7.97
N GLY A 5 17.81 -14.04 -7.31
CA GLY A 5 18.91 -13.08 -7.22
C GLY A 5 19.67 -12.82 -8.54
N ARG A 6 19.36 -13.55 -9.63
CA ARG A 6 19.83 -13.19 -10.98
C ARG A 6 19.03 -12.05 -11.58
N ALA A 7 17.71 -12.04 -11.33
CA ALA A 7 16.81 -10.98 -11.81
C ALA A 7 16.76 -9.77 -10.86
N GLU A 8 16.89 -10.02 -9.55
CA GLU A 8 16.81 -9.00 -8.50
C GLU A 8 17.99 -9.18 -7.51
N PRO A 9 19.11 -8.45 -7.70
CA PRO A 9 20.33 -8.62 -6.87
C PRO A 9 20.10 -8.50 -5.37
N GLY A 10 19.15 -7.67 -4.91
CA GLY A 10 18.80 -7.49 -3.50
C GLY A 10 18.45 -8.79 -2.74
N TYR A 11 18.05 -9.87 -3.45
CA TYR A 11 17.85 -11.17 -2.80
C TYR A 11 19.16 -11.81 -2.29
N ARG A 12 20.33 -11.35 -2.76
CA ARG A 12 21.65 -11.85 -2.36
C ARG A 12 22.26 -11.06 -1.21
N GLU A 13 21.64 -9.96 -0.81
CA GLU A 13 22.10 -9.17 0.32
C GLU A 13 21.77 -9.87 1.63
N ALA A 14 22.71 -9.82 2.60
CA ALA A 14 22.55 -10.34 3.95
C ALA A 14 21.90 -11.75 4.03
N VAL A 15 22.23 -12.65 3.09
CA VAL A 15 21.71 -14.02 3.01
C VAL A 15 21.79 -14.79 4.34
N PRO A 16 22.85 -14.65 5.17
CA PRO A 16 22.92 -15.30 6.47
C PRO A 16 21.75 -15.00 7.40
N GLU A 17 21.14 -13.80 7.34
CA GLU A 17 19.98 -13.43 8.16
C GLU A 17 18.79 -14.38 7.93
N ARG A 18 18.60 -14.87 6.70
CA ARG A 18 17.54 -15.83 6.37
C ARG A 18 17.72 -17.21 7.04
N PHE A 19 18.91 -17.46 7.53
CA PHE A 19 19.28 -18.66 8.30
C PHE A 19 19.48 -18.37 9.79
N GLY A 20 19.00 -17.23 10.28
CA GLY A 20 19.08 -16.85 11.69
C GLY A 20 20.45 -16.29 12.11
N ILE A 21 21.35 -15.97 11.18
CA ILE A 21 22.68 -15.43 11.48
C ILE A 21 22.66 -13.93 11.31
N TYR A 22 22.54 -13.20 12.41
CA TYR A 22 22.51 -11.74 12.47
C TYR A 22 23.83 -11.20 13.00
N ARG A 23 24.22 -10.01 12.55
CA ARG A 23 25.45 -9.31 12.99
C ARG A 23 25.08 -8.00 13.68
N GLY A 24 25.98 -7.48 14.50
CA GLY A 24 25.84 -6.23 15.23
C GLY A 24 25.37 -6.40 16.68
N GLU A 25 25.28 -5.27 17.38
CA GLU A 25 24.87 -5.24 18.79
C GLU A 25 23.36 -5.45 18.92
N ARG A 26 22.97 -6.01 20.06
CA ARG A 26 21.56 -6.22 20.42
C ARG A 26 20.94 -4.90 20.85
N PRO A 27 19.87 -4.42 20.21
CA PRO A 27 19.18 -3.22 20.68
C PRO A 27 18.52 -3.50 22.04
N PRO A 28 18.56 -2.53 22.97
CA PRO A 28 18.10 -2.74 24.35
C PRO A 28 16.60 -2.93 24.50
N ALA A 29 15.79 -2.24 23.68
CA ALA A 29 14.33 -2.36 23.68
C ALA A 29 13.85 -2.31 22.23
N LEU A 30 13.07 -3.31 21.80
CA LEU A 30 12.73 -3.47 20.41
C LEU A 30 11.25 -3.88 20.22
N LEU A 31 10.58 -3.23 19.26
CA LEU A 31 9.29 -3.64 18.72
C LEU A 31 9.53 -4.16 17.30
N TRP A 32 8.97 -5.31 16.98
CA TRP A 32 9.18 -5.95 15.70
C TRP A 32 7.90 -5.93 14.85
N ILE A 33 8.04 -5.51 13.59
CA ILE A 33 6.97 -5.52 12.59
C ILE A 33 7.44 -6.36 11.40
N HIS A 34 6.60 -7.28 10.93
CA HIS A 34 6.88 -8.07 9.74
C HIS A 34 5.93 -7.67 8.61
N ALA A 35 6.50 -7.19 7.50
CA ALA A 35 5.80 -6.80 6.29
C ALA A 35 6.49 -7.43 5.07
N VAL A 36 5.88 -8.45 4.47
CA VAL A 36 6.52 -9.30 3.43
C VAL A 36 6.89 -8.55 2.17
N SER A 37 5.98 -7.70 1.71
CA SER A 37 6.01 -7.10 0.37
C SER A 37 5.99 -5.57 0.40
N VAL A 38 6.22 -4.95 -0.77
CA VAL A 38 6.06 -3.49 -0.97
C VAL A 38 4.69 -3.00 -0.49
N GLY A 39 3.62 -3.75 -0.80
CA GLY A 39 2.26 -3.39 -0.43
C GLY A 39 2.05 -3.37 1.09
N GLU A 40 2.57 -4.39 1.79
CA GLU A 40 2.50 -4.48 3.24
C GLU A 40 3.41 -3.46 3.94
N ALA A 41 4.62 -3.23 3.42
CA ALA A 41 5.54 -2.21 3.93
C ALA A 41 4.89 -0.82 3.93
N ARG A 42 4.23 -0.45 2.84
CA ARG A 42 3.45 0.80 2.74
C ARG A 42 2.22 0.81 3.64
N ALA A 43 1.48 -0.31 3.72
CA ALA A 43 0.31 -0.41 4.58
C ALA A 43 0.67 -0.33 6.07
N ALA A 44 1.86 -0.80 6.45
CA ALA A 44 2.36 -0.73 7.82
C ALA A 44 2.84 0.67 8.23
N GLU A 45 3.14 1.57 7.27
CA GLU A 45 3.76 2.87 7.55
C GLU A 45 3.01 3.71 8.60
N PRO A 46 1.67 3.88 8.55
CA PRO A 46 0.96 4.63 9.57
C PRO A 46 1.13 4.03 10.97
N LEU A 47 1.13 2.69 11.09
CA LEU A 47 1.31 2.00 12.36
C LEU A 47 2.75 2.08 12.87
N VAL A 48 3.75 1.95 12.00
CA VAL A 48 5.17 2.13 12.35
C VAL A 48 5.43 3.51 12.94
N ARG A 49 4.95 4.57 12.27
CA ARG A 49 5.08 5.95 12.74
C ARG A 49 4.35 6.20 14.07
N ALA A 50 3.14 5.65 14.21
CA ALA A 50 2.35 5.77 15.43
C ALA A 50 3.02 5.04 16.61
N LEU A 51 3.58 3.85 16.39
CA LEU A 51 4.33 3.10 17.41
C LEU A 51 5.63 3.82 17.82
N ALA A 52 6.38 4.37 16.86
CA ALA A 52 7.57 5.16 17.15
C ALA A 52 7.26 6.36 18.05
N GLY A 53 6.15 7.05 17.81
CA GLY A 53 5.70 8.16 18.65
C GLY A 53 5.15 7.72 20.02
N ALA A 54 4.49 6.56 20.11
CA ALA A 54 3.87 6.08 21.34
C ALA A 54 4.86 5.33 22.29
N ALA A 55 5.97 4.85 21.76
CA ALA A 55 7.00 4.11 22.50
C ALA A 55 8.40 4.60 22.12
N PRO A 56 8.76 5.87 22.42
CA PRO A 56 10.00 6.51 21.98
C PRO A 56 11.26 5.82 22.51
N ASP A 57 11.16 5.14 23.64
CA ASP A 57 12.27 4.39 24.24
C ASP A 57 12.55 3.04 23.54
N HIS A 58 11.74 2.67 22.53
CA HIS A 58 11.88 1.44 21.78
C HIS A 58 12.35 1.72 20.37
N ARG A 59 13.32 0.96 19.91
CA ARG A 59 13.64 0.91 18.47
C ARG A 59 12.67 -0.01 17.75
N ILE A 60 12.38 0.32 16.50
CA ILE A 60 11.52 -0.52 15.66
C ILE A 60 12.41 -1.34 14.73
N LEU A 61 12.20 -2.66 14.69
CA LEU A 61 12.72 -3.56 13.68
C LEU A 61 11.60 -3.83 12.65
N VAL A 62 11.89 -3.64 11.39
CA VAL A 62 10.98 -4.08 10.32
C VAL A 62 11.65 -5.18 9.52
N THR A 63 11.00 -6.34 9.44
CA THR A 63 11.47 -7.46 8.63
C THR A 63 10.62 -7.64 7.37
N CYS A 64 11.24 -8.13 6.30
CA CYS A 64 10.55 -8.47 5.05
C CYS A 64 11.10 -9.79 4.48
N THR A 65 10.55 -10.24 3.34
CA THR A 65 11.03 -11.45 2.64
C THR A 65 11.36 -11.19 1.17
N THR A 66 10.98 -10.02 0.61
CA THR A 66 11.21 -9.66 -0.80
C THR A 66 12.23 -8.51 -0.93
N ALA A 67 13.07 -8.57 -1.98
CA ALA A 67 14.08 -7.53 -2.25
C ALA A 67 13.42 -6.14 -2.42
N ALA A 68 12.35 -6.06 -3.21
CA ALA A 68 11.59 -4.82 -3.40
C ALA A 68 10.95 -4.30 -2.09
N GLY A 69 10.54 -5.22 -1.19
CA GLY A 69 10.07 -4.85 0.15
C GLY A 69 11.18 -4.19 0.96
N ARG A 70 12.39 -4.78 0.98
CA ARG A 70 13.55 -4.23 1.70
C ARG A 70 13.94 -2.84 1.20
N GLU A 71 14.00 -2.65 -0.11
CA GLU A 71 14.24 -1.35 -0.73
C GLU A 71 13.14 -0.32 -0.36
N THR A 72 11.88 -0.75 -0.35
CA THR A 72 10.77 0.11 0.09
C THR A 72 10.92 0.54 1.55
N LEU A 73 11.32 -0.36 2.45
CA LEU A 73 11.57 -0.02 3.86
C LEU A 73 12.71 1.01 4.00
N GLU A 74 13.75 0.90 3.18
CA GLU A 74 14.83 1.87 3.14
C GLU A 74 14.35 3.25 2.70
N GLN A 75 13.57 3.30 1.62
CA GLN A 75 12.98 4.53 1.10
C GLN A 75 12.01 5.21 2.09
N LEU A 76 11.22 4.42 2.82
CA LEU A 76 10.22 4.95 3.76
C LEU A 76 10.81 5.44 5.08
N TYR A 77 11.84 4.77 5.58
CA TYR A 77 12.28 4.97 6.97
C TYR A 77 13.76 5.32 7.11
N GLY A 78 14.60 5.08 6.10
CA GLY A 78 16.04 5.25 6.22
C GLY A 78 16.59 4.54 7.47
N ASP A 79 17.32 5.27 8.31
CA ASP A 79 17.91 4.76 9.55
C ASP A 79 16.99 4.87 10.78
N ALA A 80 15.74 5.37 10.59
CA ALA A 80 14.77 5.49 11.68
C ALA A 80 14.30 4.12 12.20
N VAL A 81 14.44 3.06 11.40
CA VAL A 81 14.12 1.67 11.79
C VAL A 81 15.30 0.73 11.50
N LEU A 82 15.40 -0.34 12.28
CA LEU A 82 16.27 -1.46 11.95
C LEU A 82 15.61 -2.30 10.85
N ARG A 83 16.40 -2.82 9.92
CA ARG A 83 15.92 -3.68 8.83
C ARG A 83 16.64 -5.00 8.85
N ALA A 84 15.90 -6.11 8.75
CA ALA A 84 16.46 -7.45 8.61
C ALA A 84 15.57 -8.32 7.74
N TRP A 85 16.14 -9.42 7.22
CA TRP A 85 15.32 -10.47 6.65
C TRP A 85 14.65 -11.27 7.76
N LEU A 86 13.36 -11.63 7.57
CA LEU A 86 12.77 -12.67 8.39
C LEU A 86 13.49 -14.00 8.07
N PRO A 87 13.88 -14.82 9.08
CA PRO A 87 14.49 -16.11 8.82
C PRO A 87 13.45 -17.06 8.21
N TYR A 88 13.93 -18.12 7.54
CA TYR A 88 13.05 -19.21 7.13
C TYR A 88 12.40 -19.84 8.36
N ASP A 89 11.13 -20.30 8.20
CA ASP A 89 10.32 -20.80 9.32
C ASP A 89 10.75 -22.20 9.80
N TYR A 90 12.04 -22.32 10.20
CA TYR A 90 12.57 -23.46 10.93
C TYR A 90 12.72 -23.12 12.42
N PRO A 91 12.48 -24.08 13.34
CA PRO A 91 12.55 -23.79 14.77
C PRO A 91 13.87 -23.15 15.21
N GLU A 92 15.00 -23.62 14.69
CA GLU A 92 16.35 -23.17 15.05
C GLU A 92 16.64 -21.76 14.54
N THR A 93 16.24 -21.45 13.30
CA THR A 93 16.48 -20.13 12.69
C THR A 93 15.61 -19.07 13.33
N VAL A 94 14.36 -19.42 13.67
CA VAL A 94 13.45 -18.53 14.41
C VAL A 94 13.94 -18.31 15.84
N GLN A 95 14.39 -19.36 16.51
CA GLN A 95 14.95 -19.22 17.86
C GLN A 95 16.16 -18.28 17.86
N ALA A 96 17.08 -18.43 16.90
CA ALA A 96 18.25 -17.54 16.76
C ALA A 96 17.82 -16.08 16.49
N PHE A 97 16.77 -15.83 15.70
CA PHE A 97 16.18 -14.50 15.50
C PHE A 97 15.68 -13.91 16.83
N LEU A 98 14.89 -14.66 17.58
CA LEU A 98 14.32 -14.21 18.84
C LEU A 98 15.40 -13.98 19.91
N GLU A 99 16.45 -14.79 19.96
CA GLU A 99 17.57 -14.61 20.86
C GLU A 99 18.42 -13.39 20.52
N HIS A 100 18.61 -13.10 19.23
CA HIS A 100 19.37 -11.93 18.78
C HIS A 100 18.63 -10.63 19.05
N PHE A 101 17.36 -10.52 18.61
CA PHE A 101 16.61 -9.27 18.66
C PHE A 101 15.80 -9.07 19.95
N ARG A 102 15.35 -10.12 20.60
CA ARG A 102 14.54 -10.10 21.85
C ARG A 102 13.41 -9.07 21.82
N PRO A 103 12.55 -9.07 20.78
CA PRO A 103 11.50 -8.08 20.69
C PRO A 103 10.47 -8.26 21.83
N ARG A 104 9.95 -7.13 22.33
CA ARG A 104 8.89 -7.13 23.37
C ARG A 104 7.50 -7.40 22.79
N LEU A 105 7.30 -7.11 21.51
CA LEU A 105 6.06 -7.31 20.76
C LEU A 105 6.41 -7.65 19.32
N GLY A 106 5.73 -8.64 18.75
CA GLY A 106 5.72 -8.92 17.31
C GLY A 106 4.42 -8.47 16.67
N VAL A 107 4.48 -7.80 15.53
CA VAL A 107 3.33 -7.38 14.72
C VAL A 107 3.49 -7.97 13.33
N LEU A 108 2.66 -8.94 12.97
CA LEU A 108 2.65 -9.55 11.65
C LEU A 108 1.55 -8.90 10.80
N MET A 109 1.89 -8.54 9.56
CA MET A 109 0.95 -7.89 8.65
C MET A 109 0.09 -8.89 7.87
N GLU A 110 -1.15 -8.52 7.62
CA GLU A 110 -2.13 -9.19 6.74
C GLU A 110 -2.38 -10.68 7.06
N THR A 111 -1.74 -11.62 6.34
CA THR A 111 -2.00 -13.07 6.46
C THR A 111 -0.77 -13.89 6.86
N GLU A 112 0.24 -13.25 7.40
CA GLU A 112 1.54 -13.87 7.70
C GLU A 112 1.50 -14.73 8.97
N VAL A 113 0.86 -15.90 8.86
CA VAL A 113 0.74 -16.88 9.93
C VAL A 113 1.74 -18.02 9.70
N TRP A 114 2.90 -17.94 10.34
CA TRP A 114 4.01 -18.89 10.25
C TRP A 114 4.04 -19.80 11.49
N PRO A 115 3.77 -21.13 11.34
CA PRO A 115 3.56 -21.99 12.51
C PRO A 115 4.74 -22.10 13.46
N ASN A 116 5.98 -22.27 12.96
CA ASN A 116 7.15 -22.38 13.82
C ASN A 116 7.48 -21.05 14.49
N LEU A 117 7.36 -19.95 13.73
CA LEU A 117 7.55 -18.59 14.24
C LEU A 117 6.64 -18.33 15.44
N LEU A 118 5.33 -18.55 15.27
CA LEU A 118 4.35 -18.33 16.33
C LEU A 118 4.55 -19.27 17.52
N ALA A 119 4.91 -20.54 17.26
CA ALA A 119 5.21 -21.49 18.32
C ALA A 119 6.42 -21.08 19.15
N GLN A 120 7.51 -20.59 18.50
CA GLN A 120 8.69 -20.11 19.21
C GLN A 120 8.42 -18.81 19.96
N CYS A 121 7.66 -17.88 19.38
CA CYS A 121 7.22 -16.67 20.08
C CYS A 121 6.45 -17.01 21.36
N ALA A 122 5.49 -17.93 21.28
CA ALA A 122 4.71 -18.37 22.44
C ALA A 122 5.58 -19.05 23.51
N ARG A 123 6.54 -19.90 23.12
CA ARG A 123 7.50 -20.52 24.06
C ARG A 123 8.37 -19.51 24.79
N ASN A 124 8.74 -18.43 24.11
CA ASN A 124 9.54 -17.33 24.68
C ASN A 124 8.68 -16.28 25.41
N GLY A 125 7.37 -16.49 25.56
CA GLY A 125 6.47 -15.55 26.23
C GLY A 125 6.31 -14.21 25.48
N MET A 126 6.72 -14.13 24.21
CA MET A 126 6.64 -12.94 23.40
C MET A 126 5.25 -12.82 22.75
N PRO A 127 4.47 -11.76 23.03
CA PRO A 127 3.17 -11.56 22.43
C PRO A 127 3.32 -11.24 20.93
N VAL A 128 2.44 -11.82 20.11
CA VAL A 128 2.36 -11.53 18.67
C VAL A 128 0.95 -11.09 18.33
N MET A 129 0.85 -9.96 17.62
CA MET A 129 -0.39 -9.45 17.06
C MET A 129 -0.42 -9.65 15.55
N LEU A 130 -1.56 -10.04 15.01
CA LEU A 130 -1.82 -9.99 13.56
C LEU A 130 -2.52 -8.67 13.23
N ALA A 131 -1.83 -7.78 12.51
CA ALA A 131 -2.30 -6.46 12.16
C ALA A 131 -2.80 -6.41 10.71
N ASN A 132 -3.79 -5.55 10.44
CA ASN A 132 -4.40 -5.42 9.12
C ASN A 132 -4.84 -6.77 8.54
N ALA A 133 -5.34 -7.64 9.42
CA ALA A 133 -5.57 -9.04 9.14
C ALA A 133 -6.68 -9.23 8.09
N ARG A 134 -6.33 -9.93 7.01
CA ARG A 134 -7.23 -10.27 5.91
C ARG A 134 -7.17 -11.76 5.63
N LEU A 135 -8.32 -12.39 5.44
CA LEU A 135 -8.38 -13.81 5.14
C LEU A 135 -9.47 -14.11 4.12
N SER A 136 -9.08 -14.40 2.88
CA SER A 136 -10.03 -14.78 1.84
C SER A 136 -10.73 -16.09 2.16
N GLU A 137 -11.96 -16.29 1.64
CA GLU A 137 -12.69 -17.54 1.82
C GLU A 137 -11.90 -18.76 1.28
N LYS A 138 -11.17 -18.56 0.16
CA LYS A 138 -10.29 -19.60 -0.40
C LYS A 138 -9.18 -20.00 0.59
N SER A 139 -8.52 -19.02 1.19
CA SER A 139 -7.45 -19.25 2.18
C SER A 139 -8.03 -19.87 3.46
N ALA A 140 -9.18 -19.38 3.93
CA ALA A 140 -9.85 -19.94 5.11
C ALA A 140 -10.20 -21.42 4.92
N ARG A 141 -10.71 -21.81 3.74
CA ARG A 141 -10.93 -23.22 3.39
C ARG A 141 -9.65 -24.04 3.40
N GLY A 142 -8.56 -23.48 2.89
CA GLY A 142 -7.23 -24.12 2.93
C GLY A 142 -6.78 -24.37 4.37
N TYR A 143 -6.82 -23.37 5.23
CA TYR A 143 -6.44 -23.51 6.66
C TYR A 143 -7.37 -24.47 7.43
N ARG A 144 -8.67 -24.49 7.14
CA ARG A 144 -9.61 -25.47 7.76
C ARG A 144 -9.23 -26.91 7.44
N ARG A 145 -8.75 -27.19 6.21
CA ARG A 145 -8.29 -28.52 5.80
C ARG A 145 -7.06 -28.99 6.61
N TRP A 146 -6.22 -28.04 7.02
CA TRP A 146 -5.00 -28.29 7.80
C TRP A 146 -5.12 -27.78 9.24
N ARG A 147 -6.33 -27.84 9.81
CA ARG A 147 -6.66 -27.25 11.12
C ARG A 147 -5.77 -27.77 12.26
N ALA A 148 -5.34 -29.03 12.21
CA ALA A 148 -4.45 -29.60 13.22
C ALA A 148 -3.09 -28.85 13.29
N LEU A 149 -2.59 -28.40 12.15
CA LEU A 149 -1.33 -27.66 12.04
C LEU A 149 -1.52 -26.14 12.23
N ALA A 150 -2.50 -25.57 11.55
CA ALA A 150 -2.73 -24.13 11.54
C ALA A 150 -3.44 -23.63 12.82
N GLY A 151 -4.35 -24.41 13.39
CA GLY A 151 -5.13 -24.02 14.56
C GLY A 151 -4.31 -23.60 15.78
N PRO A 152 -3.24 -24.33 16.18
CA PRO A 152 -2.35 -23.87 17.24
C PRO A 152 -1.71 -22.51 16.98
N ALA A 153 -1.29 -22.22 15.73
CA ALA A 153 -0.71 -20.94 15.34
C ALA A 153 -1.72 -19.80 15.49
N PHE A 154 -2.95 -19.95 15.02
CA PHE A 154 -3.99 -18.93 15.22
C PHE A 154 -4.35 -18.72 16.69
N ARG A 155 -4.34 -19.79 17.52
CA ARG A 155 -4.62 -19.68 18.96
C ARG A 155 -3.51 -19.00 19.76
N SER A 156 -2.26 -19.01 19.26
CA SER A 156 -1.13 -18.38 19.94
C SER A 156 -1.03 -16.87 19.70
N LEU A 157 -1.82 -16.32 18.77
CA LEU A 157 -1.89 -14.87 18.57
C LEU A 157 -2.48 -14.20 19.81
N ALA A 158 -1.79 -13.18 20.32
CA ALA A 158 -2.21 -12.41 21.49
C ALA A 158 -3.35 -11.43 21.16
N ALA A 159 -3.37 -10.90 19.93
CA ALA A 159 -4.45 -10.06 19.41
C ALA A 159 -4.53 -10.19 17.87
N VAL A 160 -5.71 -9.91 17.31
CA VAL A 160 -5.93 -9.88 15.86
C VAL A 160 -6.77 -8.66 15.51
N CYS A 161 -6.22 -7.77 14.69
CA CYS A 161 -6.88 -6.59 14.15
C CYS A 161 -7.33 -6.88 12.71
N ALA A 162 -8.55 -7.32 12.52
CA ALA A 162 -9.13 -7.68 11.24
C ALA A 162 -9.56 -6.44 10.43
N GLN A 163 -9.42 -6.50 9.09
CA GLN A 163 -9.85 -5.43 8.20
C GLN A 163 -11.37 -5.29 8.15
N SER A 164 -12.09 -6.41 8.18
CA SER A 164 -13.55 -6.46 8.07
C SER A 164 -14.19 -7.44 9.04
N ALA A 165 -15.52 -7.36 9.22
CA ALA A 165 -16.28 -8.32 10.00
C ALA A 165 -16.17 -9.74 9.43
N ALA A 166 -16.19 -9.88 8.10
CA ALA A 166 -16.05 -11.16 7.44
C ALA A 166 -14.67 -11.80 7.65
N ASP A 167 -13.60 -10.99 7.67
CA ASP A 167 -12.26 -11.48 8.02
C ASP A 167 -12.21 -11.93 9.48
N ALA A 168 -12.79 -11.14 10.39
CA ALA A 168 -12.85 -11.45 11.80
C ALA A 168 -13.57 -12.79 12.08
N GLU A 169 -14.69 -13.03 11.42
CA GLU A 169 -15.43 -14.31 11.53
C GLU A 169 -14.57 -15.50 11.06
N ARG A 170 -13.93 -15.36 9.89
CA ARG A 170 -13.06 -16.42 9.36
C ARG A 170 -11.87 -16.72 10.27
N LEU A 171 -11.25 -15.68 10.84
CA LEU A 171 -10.13 -15.83 11.77
C LEU A 171 -10.55 -16.48 13.10
N ARG A 172 -11.71 -16.10 13.66
CA ARG A 172 -12.29 -16.77 14.84
C ARG A 172 -12.59 -18.24 14.57
N ALA A 173 -13.13 -18.57 13.39
CA ALA A 173 -13.40 -19.96 12.99
C ALA A 173 -12.15 -20.83 12.89
N LEU A 174 -10.95 -20.23 12.68
CA LEU A 174 -9.65 -20.90 12.73
C LEU A 174 -9.05 -21.01 14.14
N GLY A 175 -9.71 -20.39 15.13
CA GLY A 175 -9.32 -20.48 16.54
C GLY A 175 -8.59 -19.23 17.06
N ALA A 176 -8.46 -18.17 16.28
CA ALA A 176 -7.88 -16.91 16.75
C ALA A 176 -8.73 -16.32 17.90
N ARG A 177 -8.04 -15.77 18.91
CA ARG A 177 -8.62 -15.11 20.07
C ARG A 177 -8.33 -13.61 20.01
N GLY A 178 -9.04 -12.79 20.78
CA GLY A 178 -8.83 -11.34 20.81
C GLY A 178 -8.99 -10.67 19.44
N VAL A 179 -9.99 -11.14 18.63
CA VAL A 179 -10.22 -10.63 17.27
C VAL A 179 -11.14 -9.41 17.33
N GLU A 180 -10.59 -8.26 16.94
CA GLU A 180 -11.30 -6.98 16.83
C GLU A 180 -11.37 -6.57 15.34
N VAL A 181 -12.47 -5.92 14.92
CA VAL A 181 -12.55 -5.28 13.60
C VAL A 181 -11.91 -3.89 13.70
N ALA A 182 -10.69 -3.77 13.23
CA ALA A 182 -9.91 -2.56 13.30
C ALA A 182 -9.95 -1.70 12.02
N GLY A 183 -10.44 -2.26 10.91
CA GLY A 183 -10.40 -1.61 9.60
C GLY A 183 -9.05 -1.78 8.88
N ASN A 184 -8.96 -1.21 7.68
CA ASN A 184 -7.77 -1.35 6.85
C ASN A 184 -6.87 -0.12 6.97
N LEU A 185 -5.61 -0.34 7.37
CA LEU A 185 -4.58 0.70 7.54
C LEU A 185 -4.36 1.55 6.27
N LYS A 186 -4.63 1.00 5.09
CA LYS A 186 -4.49 1.73 3.82
C LYS A 186 -5.42 2.96 3.73
N PHE A 187 -6.55 2.97 4.45
CA PHE A 187 -7.46 4.12 4.47
C PHE A 187 -7.01 5.28 5.39
N ASP A 188 -6.02 5.06 6.24
CA ASP A 188 -5.47 6.10 7.11
C ASP A 188 -4.40 6.96 6.43
N ILE A 189 -4.10 6.69 5.16
CA ILE A 189 -3.21 7.52 4.36
C ILE A 189 -3.88 8.87 4.14
N ALA A 190 -3.24 9.94 4.60
CA ALA A 190 -3.65 11.31 4.32
C ALA A 190 -2.73 11.88 3.23
N PRO A 191 -3.28 12.38 2.11
CA PRO A 191 -2.50 13.11 1.13
C PRO A 191 -1.88 14.36 1.80
N ASP A 192 -0.65 14.71 1.41
CA ASP A 192 0.03 15.91 1.90
C ASP A 192 -0.81 17.16 1.58
N PRO A 193 -1.27 17.92 2.59
CA PRO A 193 -2.11 19.10 2.37
C PRO A 193 -1.41 20.21 1.59
N ALA A 194 -0.09 20.37 1.76
CA ALA A 194 0.69 21.38 1.05
C ALA A 194 0.79 21.02 -0.43
N GLN A 195 1.04 19.76 -0.76
CA GLN A 195 1.04 19.29 -2.15
C GLN A 195 -0.36 19.41 -2.80
N LEU A 196 -1.43 19.07 -2.09
CA LEU A 196 -2.79 19.25 -2.60
C LEU A 196 -3.09 20.71 -2.91
N ALA A 197 -2.70 21.63 -2.02
CA ALA A 197 -2.89 23.06 -2.23
C ALA A 197 -2.06 23.58 -3.42
N ALA A 198 -0.81 23.15 -3.53
CA ALA A 198 0.06 23.48 -4.67
C ALA A 198 -0.51 22.92 -6.00
N GLY A 199 -1.05 21.70 -6.00
CA GLY A 199 -1.72 21.11 -7.15
C GLY A 199 -2.95 21.91 -7.60
N ARG A 200 -3.79 22.33 -6.67
CA ARG A 200 -4.96 23.19 -6.96
C ARG A 200 -4.54 24.57 -7.51
N ALA A 201 -3.51 25.17 -6.93
CA ALA A 201 -2.95 26.42 -7.43
C ALA A 201 -2.38 26.26 -8.84
N TRP A 202 -1.71 25.15 -9.14
CA TRP A 202 -1.25 24.81 -10.48
C TRP A 202 -2.45 24.59 -11.43
N ARG A 203 -3.48 23.87 -10.99
CA ARG A 203 -4.70 23.63 -11.78
C ARG A 203 -5.39 24.93 -12.20
N SER A 204 -5.43 25.93 -11.33
CA SER A 204 -6.05 27.23 -11.64
C SER A 204 -5.30 28.03 -12.70
N GLN A 205 -4.01 27.75 -12.92
CA GLN A 205 -3.20 28.37 -13.97
C GLN A 205 -3.34 27.69 -15.33
N VAL A 206 -3.89 26.47 -15.37
CA VAL A 206 -4.14 25.73 -16.61
C VAL A 206 -5.55 26.03 -17.10
N ALA A 207 -5.66 26.76 -18.23
CA ALA A 207 -6.93 27.28 -18.76
C ALA A 207 -7.88 26.22 -19.35
N ARG A 208 -7.57 24.94 -19.25
CA ARG A 208 -8.33 23.81 -19.82
C ARG A 208 -8.44 22.66 -18.83
N PRO A 209 -9.43 21.74 -19.00
CA PRO A 209 -9.56 20.57 -18.14
C PRO A 209 -8.30 19.69 -18.13
N VAL A 210 -8.06 18.99 -16.99
CA VAL A 210 -6.89 18.13 -16.78
C VAL A 210 -7.33 16.71 -16.44
N ILE A 211 -6.89 15.74 -17.27
CA ILE A 211 -7.00 14.30 -16.98
C ILE A 211 -5.65 13.80 -16.54
N LEU A 212 -5.60 13.16 -15.37
CA LEU A 212 -4.40 12.54 -14.83
C LEU A 212 -4.39 11.04 -15.17
N LEU A 213 -3.32 10.57 -15.80
CA LEU A 213 -2.99 9.15 -15.90
C LEU A 213 -2.04 8.82 -14.74
N ALA A 214 -2.61 8.29 -13.65
CA ALA A 214 -1.93 8.17 -12.37
C ALA A 214 -1.18 6.84 -12.23
N SER A 215 0.13 6.87 -12.05
CA SER A 215 0.97 5.70 -11.81
C SER A 215 0.86 4.65 -12.91
N THR A 216 1.01 5.06 -14.15
CA THR A 216 0.93 4.18 -15.33
C THR A 216 2.03 3.12 -15.37
N ARG A 217 1.72 2.01 -16.00
CA ARG A 217 2.62 0.87 -16.16
C ARG A 217 2.90 0.64 -17.64
N GLU A 218 3.83 -0.26 -17.91
CA GLU A 218 4.29 -0.63 -19.24
C GLU A 218 3.10 -0.96 -20.17
N GLY A 219 3.04 -0.27 -21.33
CA GLY A 219 2.01 -0.50 -22.35
C GLY A 219 0.69 0.21 -22.17
N GLU A 220 0.45 0.93 -21.08
CA GLU A 220 -0.82 1.64 -20.82
C GLU A 220 -0.87 3.04 -21.44
N GLU A 221 0.27 3.74 -21.51
CA GLU A 221 0.30 5.15 -21.91
C GLU A 221 -0.18 5.35 -23.34
N LYS A 222 0.38 4.58 -24.26
CA LYS A 222 0.06 4.77 -25.70
C LYS A 222 -1.42 4.55 -26.01
N PRO A 223 -2.09 3.45 -25.59
CA PRO A 223 -3.53 3.28 -25.82
C PRO A 223 -4.40 4.39 -25.21
N LEU A 224 -4.05 4.86 -23.98
CA LEU A 224 -4.77 5.96 -23.33
C LEU A 224 -4.58 7.29 -24.07
N LEU A 225 -3.35 7.59 -24.52
CA LEU A 225 -3.06 8.81 -25.28
C LEU A 225 -3.65 8.79 -26.69
N ASP A 226 -3.64 7.64 -27.36
CA ASP A 226 -4.28 7.47 -28.68
C ASP A 226 -5.80 7.73 -28.56
N ALA A 227 -6.44 7.21 -27.50
CA ALA A 227 -7.86 7.47 -27.22
C ALA A 227 -8.14 8.94 -26.87
N ALA A 228 -7.14 9.67 -26.36
CA ALA A 228 -7.23 11.11 -26.08
C ALA A 228 -6.90 12.00 -27.29
N ALA A 229 -6.66 11.45 -28.49
CA ALA A 229 -6.12 12.19 -29.63
C ALA A 229 -6.94 13.43 -30.04
N ALA A 230 -8.26 13.40 -29.91
CA ALA A 230 -9.17 14.50 -30.20
C ALA A 230 -9.55 15.35 -28.97
N ALA A 231 -9.04 15.03 -27.78
CA ALA A 231 -9.41 15.70 -26.55
C ALA A 231 -8.85 17.12 -26.49
N ARG A 232 -9.65 18.07 -26.00
CA ARG A 232 -9.21 19.44 -25.69
C ARG A 232 -8.63 19.58 -24.27
N ALA A 233 -8.63 18.50 -23.48
CA ALA A 233 -8.05 18.44 -22.17
C ALA A 233 -6.51 18.33 -22.21
N LEU A 234 -5.84 18.79 -21.16
CA LEU A 234 -4.45 18.46 -20.90
C LEU A 234 -4.40 17.05 -20.28
N ILE A 235 -3.56 16.19 -20.83
CA ILE A 235 -3.28 14.89 -20.25
C ILE A 235 -1.99 14.98 -19.45
N VAL A 236 -2.06 14.72 -18.14
CA VAL A 236 -0.88 14.61 -17.28
C VAL A 236 -0.58 13.13 -17.09
N VAL A 237 0.62 12.69 -17.52
CA VAL A 237 1.04 11.28 -17.41
C VAL A 237 2.08 11.16 -16.31
N VAL A 238 1.81 10.30 -15.31
CA VAL A 238 2.75 10.04 -14.20
C VAL A 238 3.07 8.55 -14.18
N PRO A 239 4.23 8.13 -14.71
CA PRO A 239 4.65 6.73 -14.66
C PRO A 239 4.95 6.27 -13.23
N ARG A 240 4.66 5.00 -12.92
CA ARG A 240 4.84 4.42 -11.59
C ARG A 240 6.31 4.34 -11.15
N HIS A 241 7.22 4.14 -12.09
CA HIS A 241 8.64 3.91 -11.83
C HIS A 241 9.53 4.96 -12.48
N PRO A 242 10.51 5.54 -11.76
CA PRO A 242 11.42 6.57 -12.29
C PRO A 242 12.16 6.12 -13.57
N ARG A 243 12.55 4.86 -13.65
CA ARG A 243 13.22 4.28 -14.83
C ARG A 243 12.43 4.43 -16.13
N ARG A 244 11.11 4.67 -16.03
CA ARG A 244 10.23 4.83 -17.19
C ARG A 244 10.05 6.29 -17.62
N PHE A 245 10.57 7.25 -16.84
CA PHE A 245 10.41 8.68 -17.18
C PHE A 245 10.95 9.00 -18.55
N ASP A 246 12.16 8.51 -18.88
CA ASP A 246 12.77 8.76 -20.19
C ASP A 246 12.15 7.92 -21.31
N GLU A 247 11.59 6.75 -21.00
CA GLU A 247 10.81 5.92 -21.94
C GLU A 247 9.51 6.61 -22.36
N VAL A 248 8.81 7.25 -21.43
CA VAL A 248 7.54 7.93 -21.66
C VAL A 248 7.71 9.37 -22.18
N ALA A 249 8.86 9.99 -21.93
CA ALA A 249 9.14 11.38 -22.34
C ALA A 249 8.88 11.69 -23.82
N PRO A 250 9.17 10.81 -24.80
CA PRO A 250 8.85 11.07 -26.19
C PRO A 250 7.35 11.21 -26.51
N LEU A 251 6.46 10.75 -25.62
CA LEU A 251 5.00 10.88 -25.75
C LEU A 251 4.47 12.24 -25.28
N ALA A 252 5.29 13.04 -24.59
CA ALA A 252 4.90 14.31 -23.99
C ALA A 252 5.61 15.50 -24.66
N GLN A 253 4.96 16.66 -24.68
CA GLN A 253 5.53 17.91 -25.18
C GLN A 253 6.32 18.65 -24.09
N SER A 254 5.98 18.44 -22.80
CA SER A 254 6.69 19.07 -21.68
C SER A 254 6.85 18.07 -20.52
N ARG A 255 7.83 18.36 -19.64
CA ARG A 255 8.18 17.58 -18.46
C ARG A 255 8.20 18.47 -17.23
N ARG A 256 7.59 18.04 -16.15
CA ARG A 256 7.52 18.79 -14.89
C ARG A 256 8.90 19.16 -14.32
N SER A 257 9.87 18.26 -14.41
CA SER A 257 11.24 18.51 -13.93
C SER A 257 11.96 19.64 -14.67
N ARG A 258 11.54 19.95 -15.90
CA ARG A 258 12.15 20.99 -16.74
C ARG A 258 11.27 22.23 -16.88
N GLN A 259 9.96 22.02 -16.91
CA GLN A 259 8.95 23.06 -17.13
C GLN A 259 7.77 22.80 -16.19
N PRO A 260 7.68 23.51 -15.05
CA PRO A 260 6.64 23.28 -14.03
C PRO A 260 5.21 23.47 -14.55
N LEU A 261 4.99 24.35 -15.52
CA LEU A 261 3.71 24.59 -16.19
C LEU A 261 3.83 24.20 -17.67
N PRO A 262 2.88 23.44 -18.23
CA PRO A 262 2.83 23.14 -19.65
C PRO A 262 2.57 24.42 -20.47
N ALA A 263 3.10 24.46 -21.69
CA ALA A 263 2.75 25.53 -22.62
C ALA A 263 1.26 25.44 -23.05
N PRO A 264 0.62 26.53 -23.48
CA PRO A 264 -0.80 26.51 -23.89
C PRO A 264 -1.14 25.49 -24.98
N GLY A 265 -0.16 25.16 -25.85
CA GLY A 265 -0.31 24.18 -26.92
C GLY A 265 0.00 22.72 -26.55
N ASP A 266 0.59 22.47 -25.39
CA ASP A 266 0.99 21.12 -24.98
C ASP A 266 -0.26 20.27 -24.71
N ARG A 267 -0.32 19.10 -25.29
CA ARG A 267 -1.43 18.15 -25.07
C ARG A 267 -1.12 17.16 -23.97
N VAL A 268 0.13 16.78 -23.84
CA VAL A 268 0.61 15.80 -22.86
C VAL A 268 1.73 16.44 -22.05
N HIS A 269 1.61 16.41 -20.73
CA HIS A 269 2.62 16.85 -19.77
C HIS A 269 3.09 15.66 -18.94
N LEU A 270 4.37 15.37 -18.93
CA LEU A 270 4.96 14.28 -18.16
C LEU A 270 5.23 14.71 -16.73
N GLY A 271 4.64 14.04 -15.78
CA GLY A 271 4.99 14.13 -14.36
C GLY A 271 6.13 13.17 -14.04
N ASP A 272 7.35 13.66 -14.12
CA ASP A 272 8.59 12.90 -13.94
C ASP A 272 9.30 13.22 -12.63
N THR A 273 8.54 13.50 -11.59
CA THR A 273 9.03 13.76 -10.24
C THR A 273 8.49 12.70 -9.25
N MET A 274 9.28 12.36 -8.24
CA MET A 274 8.91 11.38 -7.24
C MET A 274 8.28 12.03 -6.01
N GLY A 275 7.34 11.30 -5.37
CA GLY A 275 6.75 11.74 -4.10
C GLY A 275 5.69 12.85 -4.21
N GLU A 276 5.25 13.23 -5.43
CA GLU A 276 4.31 14.32 -5.67
C GLU A 276 2.88 13.87 -6.07
N MET A 277 2.47 12.63 -5.75
CA MET A 277 1.15 12.15 -6.18
C MET A 277 0.00 12.99 -5.63
N ALA A 278 0.10 13.50 -4.40
CA ALA A 278 -0.92 14.38 -3.84
C ALA A 278 -1.05 15.71 -4.64
N PHE A 279 0.08 16.25 -5.12
CA PHE A 279 0.06 17.39 -6.04
C PHE A 279 -0.73 17.07 -7.31
N TYR A 280 -0.46 15.95 -7.98
CA TYR A 280 -1.13 15.58 -9.22
C TYR A 280 -2.63 15.31 -9.02
N TYR A 281 -3.03 14.69 -7.90
CA TYR A 281 -4.45 14.53 -7.56
C TYR A 281 -5.14 15.89 -7.27
N GLY A 282 -4.42 16.84 -6.68
CA GLY A 282 -4.90 18.22 -6.52
C GLY A 282 -4.98 19.00 -7.84
N ALA A 283 -4.19 18.61 -8.84
CA ALA A 283 -4.06 19.28 -10.12
C ALA A 283 -4.99 18.74 -11.23
N CYS A 284 -5.78 17.69 -10.99
CA CYS A 284 -6.60 17.06 -11.99
C CYS A 284 -8.11 17.24 -11.73
N ASP A 285 -8.91 17.18 -12.80
CA ASP A 285 -10.37 17.12 -12.74
C ASP A 285 -10.90 15.68 -12.70
N VAL A 286 -10.14 14.73 -13.31
CA VAL A 286 -10.42 13.30 -13.32
C VAL A 286 -9.10 12.53 -13.30
N ALA A 287 -9.03 11.47 -12.52
CA ALA A 287 -7.88 10.57 -12.45
C ALA A 287 -8.21 9.18 -13.03
N ILE A 288 -7.39 8.71 -13.97
CA ILE A 288 -7.40 7.33 -14.47
C ILE A 288 -6.25 6.60 -13.77
N ILE A 289 -6.55 5.53 -13.04
CA ILE A 289 -5.55 4.79 -12.25
C ILE A 289 -4.86 3.75 -13.13
N GLY A 290 -3.55 3.85 -13.25
CA GLY A 290 -2.72 2.92 -14.01
C GLY A 290 -2.52 1.56 -13.33
N GLY A 291 -1.84 0.64 -14.03
CA GLY A 291 -1.68 -0.77 -13.62
C GLY A 291 -3.00 -1.54 -13.63
N SER A 292 -4.07 -0.92 -14.12
CA SER A 292 -5.43 -1.47 -14.09
C SER A 292 -5.94 -1.96 -15.45
N PHE A 293 -5.28 -1.58 -16.53
CA PHE A 293 -5.64 -1.99 -17.91
C PHE A 293 -4.86 -3.22 -18.39
N ALA A 294 -3.74 -3.51 -17.76
CA ALA A 294 -3.02 -4.78 -17.86
C ALA A 294 -3.19 -5.58 -16.56
N PRO A 295 -2.95 -6.92 -16.55
CA PRO A 295 -3.15 -7.76 -15.36
C PRO A 295 -2.05 -7.56 -14.31
N LEU A 296 -1.85 -6.31 -13.89
CA LEU A 296 -0.84 -5.87 -12.91
C LEU A 296 -1.44 -5.53 -11.55
N GLY A 297 -2.77 -5.60 -11.40
CA GLY A 297 -3.47 -5.51 -10.12
C GLY A 297 -3.88 -4.12 -9.68
N GLY A 298 -3.68 -3.11 -10.53
CA GLY A 298 -4.02 -1.71 -10.24
C GLY A 298 -3.04 -1.01 -9.31
N GLN A 299 -3.06 0.32 -9.34
CA GLN A 299 -2.33 1.18 -8.41
C GLN A 299 -3.27 1.77 -7.35
N ASN A 300 -2.72 2.53 -6.39
CA ASN A 300 -3.43 3.01 -5.22
C ASN A 300 -4.52 4.05 -5.57
N LEU A 301 -5.78 3.62 -5.55
CA LEU A 301 -6.93 4.52 -5.73
C LEU A 301 -7.29 5.29 -4.45
N ILE A 302 -6.85 4.81 -3.28
CA ILE A 302 -7.25 5.39 -1.97
C ILE A 302 -6.70 6.81 -1.84
N GLU A 303 -5.48 7.07 -2.32
CA GLU A 303 -4.89 8.42 -2.33
C GLU A 303 -5.69 9.38 -3.21
N ALA A 304 -6.15 8.92 -4.39
CA ALA A 304 -6.99 9.71 -5.28
C ALA A 304 -8.34 10.05 -4.62
N LEU A 305 -8.99 9.07 -4.02
CA LEU A 305 -10.26 9.25 -3.29
C LEU A 305 -10.08 10.20 -2.10
N ALA A 306 -9.00 10.06 -1.34
CA ALA A 306 -8.68 10.93 -0.20
C ALA A 306 -8.42 12.38 -0.64
N ALA A 307 -7.80 12.58 -1.80
CA ALA A 307 -7.62 13.90 -2.42
C ALA A 307 -8.92 14.49 -2.98
N GLY A 308 -9.95 13.65 -3.16
CA GLY A 308 -11.24 14.03 -3.75
C GLY A 308 -11.21 14.05 -5.28
N ALA A 309 -10.28 13.37 -5.93
CA ALA A 309 -10.28 13.21 -7.38
C ALA A 309 -11.35 12.18 -7.80
N PRO A 310 -12.22 12.48 -8.80
CA PRO A 310 -13.07 11.48 -9.44
C PRO A 310 -12.20 10.41 -10.13
N VAL A 311 -12.51 9.13 -9.91
CA VAL A 311 -11.64 8.01 -10.28
C VAL A 311 -12.24 7.16 -11.37
N VAL A 312 -11.43 6.84 -12.40
CA VAL A 312 -11.73 5.83 -13.43
C VAL A 312 -10.70 4.70 -13.33
N LEU A 313 -11.16 3.45 -13.38
CA LEU A 313 -10.39 2.24 -13.18
C LEU A 313 -10.54 1.29 -14.36
N GLY A 314 -9.48 0.57 -14.71
CA GLY A 314 -9.55 -0.60 -15.59
C GLY A 314 -10.03 -1.87 -14.87
N PRO A 315 -10.11 -3.01 -15.58
CA PRO A 315 -10.68 -4.25 -15.04
C PRO A 315 -9.80 -4.95 -13.98
N HIS A 316 -8.50 -4.67 -13.95
CA HIS A 316 -7.55 -5.40 -13.12
C HIS A 316 -7.16 -4.64 -11.86
N MET A 317 -8.00 -4.70 -10.81
CA MET A 317 -7.79 -4.01 -9.53
C MET A 317 -7.60 -4.98 -8.34
N TYR A 318 -7.09 -6.19 -8.56
CA TYR A 318 -7.03 -7.24 -7.54
C TYR A 318 -6.10 -6.92 -6.34
N ASN A 319 -5.10 -6.03 -6.48
CA ASN A 319 -4.29 -5.56 -5.35
C ASN A 319 -5.06 -4.63 -4.41
N PHE A 320 -6.15 -4.04 -4.92
CA PHE A 320 -7.01 -3.10 -4.21
C PHE A 320 -8.50 -3.51 -4.31
N ALA A 321 -8.79 -4.81 -4.43
CA ALA A 321 -10.13 -5.33 -4.70
C ALA A 321 -11.20 -4.78 -3.75
N ASP A 322 -10.93 -4.82 -2.44
CA ASP A 322 -11.87 -4.36 -1.41
C ASP A 322 -12.10 -2.85 -1.51
N ALA A 323 -11.03 -2.06 -1.66
CA ALA A 323 -11.14 -0.61 -1.82
C ALA A 323 -11.87 -0.22 -3.13
N THR A 324 -11.63 -0.98 -4.20
CA THR A 324 -12.33 -0.81 -5.48
C THR A 324 -13.83 -1.08 -5.33
N GLN A 325 -14.19 -2.21 -4.71
CA GLN A 325 -15.60 -2.54 -4.48
C GLN A 325 -16.30 -1.47 -3.66
N LEU A 326 -15.70 -1.01 -2.58
CA LEU A 326 -16.25 0.06 -1.74
C LEU A 326 -16.40 1.37 -2.52
N ALA A 327 -15.40 1.74 -3.35
CA ALA A 327 -15.45 2.95 -4.16
C ALA A 327 -16.56 2.91 -5.23
N LEU A 328 -16.74 1.76 -5.88
CA LEU A 328 -17.82 1.55 -6.84
C LEU A 328 -19.20 1.62 -6.18
N GLN A 329 -19.38 0.95 -5.04
CA GLN A 329 -20.63 0.98 -4.28
C GLN A 329 -20.99 2.37 -3.77
N ALA A 330 -19.98 3.16 -3.36
CA ALA A 330 -20.16 4.53 -2.93
C ALA A 330 -20.40 5.52 -4.09
N GLY A 331 -20.25 5.08 -5.35
CA GLY A 331 -20.29 5.98 -6.51
C GLY A 331 -19.08 6.92 -6.62
N ALA A 332 -17.97 6.59 -5.98
CA ALA A 332 -16.74 7.36 -5.98
C ALA A 332 -15.79 7.01 -7.14
N ALA A 333 -16.02 5.88 -7.81
CA ALA A 333 -15.23 5.42 -8.94
C ALA A 333 -16.11 4.80 -10.03
N ILE A 334 -15.58 4.77 -11.26
CA ILE A 334 -16.16 4.09 -12.42
C ILE A 334 -15.14 3.04 -12.87
N GLN A 335 -15.58 1.79 -13.07
CA GLN A 335 -14.76 0.74 -13.64
C GLN A 335 -15.17 0.46 -15.07
N VAL A 336 -14.20 0.35 -15.98
CA VAL A 336 -14.39 0.21 -17.41
C VAL A 336 -13.54 -0.91 -17.99
N PRO A 337 -13.87 -1.49 -19.16
CA PRO A 337 -13.19 -2.66 -19.70
C PRO A 337 -11.79 -2.39 -20.28
N ASP A 338 -11.54 -1.19 -20.83
CA ASP A 338 -10.32 -0.89 -21.58
C ASP A 338 -9.93 0.60 -21.54
N ALA A 339 -8.79 0.92 -22.13
CA ALA A 339 -8.23 2.27 -22.19
C ALA A 339 -9.11 3.25 -22.99
N GLY A 340 -9.76 2.79 -24.07
CA GLY A 340 -10.68 3.60 -24.87
C GLY A 340 -11.89 4.01 -24.05
N ALA A 341 -12.54 3.05 -23.39
CA ALA A 341 -13.66 3.29 -22.51
C ALA A 341 -13.28 4.19 -21.31
N ALA A 342 -12.04 4.06 -20.79
CA ALA A 342 -11.55 4.91 -19.71
C ALA A 342 -11.44 6.37 -20.14
N MET A 343 -10.86 6.63 -21.31
CA MET A 343 -10.75 7.98 -21.82
C MET A 343 -12.12 8.58 -22.14
N GLN A 344 -13.03 7.81 -22.73
CA GLN A 344 -14.41 8.24 -22.97
C GLN A 344 -15.13 8.60 -21.66
N ALA A 345 -15.00 7.77 -20.61
CA ALA A 345 -15.59 8.05 -19.32
C ALA A 345 -15.00 9.33 -18.70
N ALA A 346 -13.67 9.50 -18.76
CA ALA A 346 -13.01 10.70 -18.25
C ALA A 346 -13.47 11.96 -19.01
N LEU A 347 -13.52 11.93 -20.35
CA LEU A 347 -13.96 13.06 -21.16
C LEU A 347 -15.43 13.42 -20.90
N ARG A 348 -16.31 12.42 -20.73
CA ARG A 348 -17.71 12.66 -20.33
C ARG A 348 -17.79 13.35 -18.99
N LEU A 349 -17.06 12.85 -18.00
CA LEU A 349 -16.98 13.46 -16.66
C LEU A 349 -16.52 14.92 -16.71
N LEU A 350 -15.63 15.31 -17.62
CA LEU A 350 -15.22 16.72 -17.76
C LEU A 350 -16.40 17.63 -18.09
N GLY A 351 -17.40 17.16 -18.83
CA GLY A 351 -18.65 17.89 -19.12
C GLY A 351 -19.70 17.83 -18.01
N GLU A 352 -19.54 16.93 -17.03
CA GLU A 352 -20.54 16.65 -15.99
C GLU A 352 -20.03 17.12 -14.61
N GLU A 353 -20.03 18.45 -14.36
CA GLU A 353 -19.49 19.03 -13.12
C GLU A 353 -20.16 18.47 -11.87
N GLU A 354 -21.48 18.37 -11.87
CA GLU A 354 -22.25 17.85 -10.75
C GLU A 354 -21.90 16.39 -10.44
N GLN A 355 -21.67 15.57 -11.48
CA GLN A 355 -21.25 14.18 -11.31
C GLN A 355 -19.83 14.11 -10.70
N ARG A 356 -18.89 14.94 -11.17
CA ARG A 356 -17.55 15.02 -10.58
C ARG A 356 -17.62 15.42 -9.11
N ARG A 357 -18.44 16.41 -8.76
CA ARG A 357 -18.64 16.85 -7.38
C ARG A 357 -19.16 15.71 -6.50
N ARG A 358 -20.20 15.00 -6.96
CA ARG A 358 -20.75 13.83 -6.24
C ARG A 358 -19.70 12.73 -6.04
N MET A 359 -18.93 12.39 -7.06
CA MET A 359 -17.86 11.40 -6.97
C MET A 359 -16.77 11.83 -5.98
N SER A 360 -16.38 13.11 -6.02
CA SER A 360 -15.40 13.67 -5.07
C SER A 360 -15.88 13.58 -3.62
N GLU A 361 -17.12 13.99 -3.35
CA GLU A 361 -17.73 13.92 -2.02
C GLU A 361 -17.85 12.46 -1.53
N ALA A 362 -18.33 11.57 -2.40
CA ALA A 362 -18.45 10.14 -2.11
C ALA A 362 -17.09 9.52 -1.75
N GLY A 363 -16.03 9.87 -2.50
CA GLY A 363 -14.67 9.41 -2.21
C GLY A 363 -14.17 9.89 -0.86
N LYS A 364 -14.31 11.18 -0.56
CA LYS A 364 -13.91 11.75 0.76
C LYS A 364 -14.69 11.12 1.92
N ASN A 365 -16.00 10.94 1.75
CA ASN A 365 -16.86 10.34 2.77
C ASN A 365 -16.49 8.86 3.00
N LEU A 366 -16.21 8.11 1.94
CA LEU A 366 -15.73 6.73 2.02
C LEU A 366 -14.43 6.65 2.83
N ILE A 367 -13.45 7.49 2.52
CA ILE A 367 -12.18 7.53 3.25
C ILE A 367 -12.41 7.92 4.71
N ALA A 368 -13.21 8.95 4.99
CA ALA A 368 -13.52 9.39 6.35
C ALA A 368 -14.18 8.29 7.19
N ALA A 369 -15.10 7.53 6.60
CA ALA A 369 -15.80 6.43 7.27
C ALA A 369 -14.88 5.24 7.62
N HIS A 370 -13.78 5.06 6.87
CA HIS A 370 -12.84 3.95 7.07
C HIS A 370 -11.57 4.35 7.83
N ARG A 371 -11.39 5.62 8.18
CA ARG A 371 -10.25 6.10 8.98
C ARG A 371 -10.26 5.59 10.41
N GLY A 372 -9.11 5.75 11.09
CA GLY A 372 -8.93 5.39 12.50
C GLY A 372 -8.46 3.95 12.70
N ALA A 373 -8.16 3.21 11.63
CA ALA A 373 -7.58 1.87 11.72
C ALA A 373 -6.25 1.90 12.48
N THR A 374 -5.38 2.86 12.21
CA THR A 374 -4.09 3.03 12.90
C THR A 374 -4.26 3.20 14.40
N GLY A 375 -5.21 4.05 14.83
CA GLY A 375 -5.49 4.26 16.25
C GLY A 375 -5.96 2.98 16.95
N ARG A 376 -6.83 2.20 16.31
CA ARG A 376 -7.31 0.91 16.84
C ARG A 376 -6.18 -0.14 16.92
N HIS A 377 -5.34 -0.24 15.89
CA HIS A 377 -4.15 -1.10 15.90
C HIS A 377 -3.16 -0.68 16.98
N LEU A 378 -2.88 0.63 17.09
CA LEU A 378 -2.00 1.17 18.14
C LEU A 378 -2.52 0.86 19.54
N ALA A 379 -3.83 1.02 19.78
CA ALA A 379 -4.45 0.68 21.05
C ALA A 379 -4.26 -0.80 21.41
N ALA A 380 -4.37 -1.71 20.43
CA ALA A 380 -4.08 -3.13 20.63
C ALA A 380 -2.59 -3.36 20.99
N CYS A 381 -1.65 -2.71 20.29
CA CYS A 381 -0.24 -2.77 20.62
C CYS A 381 0.06 -2.26 22.04
N ARG A 382 -0.53 -1.11 22.43
CA ARG A 382 -0.35 -0.53 23.77
C ARG A 382 -0.83 -1.47 24.87
N ARG A 383 -2.01 -2.09 24.70
CA ARG A 383 -2.51 -3.11 25.65
C ARG A 383 -1.53 -4.28 25.82
N LEU A 384 -0.92 -4.76 24.73
CA LEU A 384 0.04 -5.85 24.77
C LEU A 384 1.39 -5.45 25.39
N LEU A 385 1.77 -4.17 25.32
CA LEU A 385 2.97 -3.61 25.90
C LEU A 385 2.80 -3.17 27.37
N GLY A 386 1.55 -3.06 27.83
CA GLY A 386 1.24 -2.52 29.16
C GLY A 386 1.40 -0.99 29.25
N LEU A 387 1.13 -0.26 28.13
CA LEU A 387 1.27 1.20 27.99
C LEU A 387 -0.09 1.90 28.02
#